data_bd8ded484acb7dacd51ee731eb3e7080
#
_entry.id   bd8ded484acb7dacd51ee731eb3e7080
#
_cell.length_a   1.000
_cell.length_b   1.000
_cell.length_c   1.000
_cell.angle_alpha   90.00
_cell.angle_beta   90.00
_cell.angle_gamma   90.00
#
_symmetry.space_group_name_H-M   'P 1'
#
loop_
_entity.id
_entity.type
_entity.pdbx_description
1 polymer ?
#
loop_
_entity_poly.entity_id
_entity_poly.type
_entity_poly.pdbx_seq_one_letter_code
_entity_poly.pdbx_strand_id
1 'polypeptide(L)'
;MAINLDGAYLTIRESLRHMPVQEWGRVLAVSSIAGVRGLKGAHAYSASKHGVIGMIRALCADHAKLPVTFNAICPGYVDTDIIDRNTQSISERAHISQEEARALMVDLNPHGRLITADEVASAALWICGPGSDSFDGQAMEISGGQP
;
A
#
# COMPACT_ATOMS: atom_id res chain seq x y z
N MET A 1 3.80 14.79 1.15
CA MET A 1 3.37 14.42 2.51
C MET A 1 1.87 14.61 2.64
N ALA A 2 1.32 15.79 2.38
CA ALA A 2 -0.08 16.14 2.63
C ALA A 2 -1.13 15.10 2.13
N ILE A 3 -1.04 14.65 0.88
CA ILE A 3 -2.03 13.68 0.36
C ILE A 3 -1.80 12.28 0.94
N ASN A 4 -0.56 11.78 0.89
CA ASN A 4 -0.27 10.38 1.20
C ASN A 4 -0.29 10.06 2.70
N LEU A 5 0.09 10.99 3.56
CA LEU A 5 0.18 10.76 5.00
C LEU A 5 -0.91 11.52 5.76
N ASP A 6 -0.93 12.86 5.63
CA ASP A 6 -1.88 13.68 6.37
C ASP A 6 -3.33 13.36 5.97
N GLY A 7 -3.57 13.17 4.65
CA GLY A 7 -4.87 12.76 4.12
C GLY A 7 -5.31 11.40 4.66
N ALA A 8 -4.42 10.41 4.69
CA ALA A 8 -4.71 9.10 5.26
C ALA A 8 -5.05 9.21 6.76
N TYR A 9 -4.25 9.96 7.53
CA TYR A 9 -4.50 10.20 8.95
C TYR A 9 -5.85 10.84 9.20
N LEU A 10 -6.16 11.93 8.50
CA LEU A 10 -7.41 12.66 8.69
C LEU A 10 -8.63 11.80 8.32
N THR A 11 -8.53 11.02 7.24
CA THR A 11 -9.60 10.10 6.82
C THR A 11 -9.84 9.02 7.86
N ILE A 12 -8.80 8.34 8.33
CA ILE A 12 -8.93 7.28 9.35
C ILE A 12 -9.46 7.86 10.65
N ARG A 13 -8.89 8.97 11.12
CA ARG A 13 -9.36 9.64 12.33
C ARG A 13 -10.85 9.98 12.29
N GLU A 14 -11.32 10.50 11.17
CA GLU A 14 -12.73 10.87 11.02
C GLU A 14 -13.61 9.62 10.89
N SER A 15 -13.16 8.59 10.18
CA SER A 15 -13.87 7.31 10.08
C SER A 15 -14.06 6.64 11.44
N LEU A 16 -13.05 6.67 12.30
CA LEU A 16 -13.13 6.08 13.66
C LEU A 16 -14.15 6.77 14.56
N ARG A 17 -14.50 8.04 14.31
CA ARG A 17 -15.57 8.75 15.06
C ARG A 17 -16.95 8.18 14.80
N HIS A 18 -17.14 7.55 13.65
CA HIS A 18 -18.43 7.01 13.19
C HIS A 18 -18.47 5.48 13.12
N MET A 19 -17.31 4.83 13.27
CA MET A 19 -17.22 3.38 13.25
C MET A 19 -17.67 2.80 14.59
N PRO A 20 -18.51 1.73 14.62
CA PRO A 20 -18.90 1.05 15.85
C PRO A 20 -17.77 0.15 16.37
N VAL A 21 -16.64 0.73 16.73
CA VAL A 21 -15.39 0.03 17.11
C VAL A 21 -15.56 -0.95 18.28
N GLN A 22 -16.64 -0.82 19.06
CA GLN A 22 -16.97 -1.74 20.16
C GLN A 22 -17.63 -3.05 19.68
N GLU A 23 -18.11 -3.08 18.44
CA GLU A 23 -18.80 -4.24 17.88
C GLU A 23 -17.93 -4.96 16.85
N TRP A 24 -17.43 -4.25 15.84
CA TRP A 24 -16.58 -4.77 14.78
C TRP A 24 -16.03 -3.63 13.93
N GLY A 25 -14.84 -3.80 13.39
CA GLY A 25 -14.26 -2.83 12.44
C GLY A 25 -13.04 -3.34 11.72
N ARG A 26 -12.82 -2.81 10.51
CA ARG A 26 -11.62 -3.06 9.70
C ARG A 26 -11.13 -1.75 9.11
N VAL A 27 -9.90 -1.41 9.40
CA VAL A 27 -9.19 -0.26 8.81
C VAL A 27 -8.04 -0.78 7.98
N LEU A 28 -8.11 -0.56 6.68
CA LEU A 28 -7.07 -0.95 5.74
C LEU A 28 -6.52 0.28 5.03
N ALA A 29 -5.25 0.59 5.25
CA ALA A 29 -4.56 1.67 4.55
C ALA A 29 -3.77 1.14 3.36
N VAL A 30 -3.86 1.81 2.21
CA VAL A 30 -3.03 1.48 1.05
C VAL A 30 -1.69 2.21 1.18
N SER A 31 -0.65 1.45 1.58
CA SER A 31 0.73 1.90 1.57
C SER A 31 1.41 1.57 0.23
N SER A 32 2.57 0.97 0.26
CA SER A 32 3.40 0.57 -0.90
C SER A 32 4.57 -0.26 -0.39
N ILE A 33 5.24 -1.00 -1.27
CA ILE A 33 6.60 -1.52 -1.00
C ILE A 33 7.56 -0.40 -0.58
N ALA A 34 7.35 0.83 -1.06
CA ALA A 34 8.09 2.02 -0.60
C ALA A 34 7.85 2.38 0.87
N GLY A 35 6.87 1.77 1.54
CA GLY A 35 6.61 1.93 2.96
C GLY A 35 7.32 0.91 3.83
N VAL A 36 7.84 -0.17 3.26
CA VAL A 36 8.60 -1.23 3.96
C VAL A 36 10.08 -1.20 3.61
N ARG A 37 10.44 -0.53 2.51
CA ARG A 37 11.84 -0.36 2.07
C ARG A 37 12.05 0.98 1.37
N GLY A 38 13.31 1.42 1.28
CA GLY A 38 13.66 2.64 0.53
C GLY A 38 13.72 2.37 -0.97
N LEU A 39 13.10 3.22 -1.77
CA LEU A 39 13.21 3.19 -3.23
C LEU A 39 14.10 4.33 -3.72
N LYS A 40 15.05 4.00 -4.62
CA LYS A 40 15.96 4.97 -5.22
C LYS A 40 15.18 6.10 -5.91
N GLY A 41 15.51 7.34 -5.58
CA GLY A 41 14.86 8.53 -6.16
C GLY A 41 13.47 8.86 -5.60
N ALA A 42 12.94 8.07 -4.65
CA ALA A 42 11.60 8.22 -4.10
C ALA A 42 11.58 8.52 -2.59
N HIS A 43 12.58 9.26 -2.09
CA HIS A 43 12.77 9.47 -0.65
C HIS A 43 11.55 10.09 0.06
N ALA A 44 10.94 11.14 -0.48
CA ALA A 44 9.75 11.77 0.11
C ALA A 44 8.52 10.84 0.05
N TYR A 45 8.36 10.08 -1.05
CA TYR A 45 7.30 9.09 -1.19
C TYR A 45 7.50 7.94 -0.19
N SER A 46 8.72 7.38 -0.12
CA SER A 46 9.05 6.33 0.86
C SER A 46 8.81 6.79 2.29
N ALA A 47 9.25 8.00 2.66
CA ALA A 47 8.98 8.56 3.98
C ALA A 47 7.48 8.65 4.28
N SER A 48 6.66 9.10 3.31
CA SER A 48 5.21 9.18 3.48
C SER A 48 4.56 7.81 3.69
N LYS A 49 5.00 6.79 2.94
CA LYS A 49 4.45 5.44 3.01
C LYS A 49 4.93 4.66 4.24
N HIS A 50 6.16 4.89 4.73
CA HIS A 50 6.60 4.43 6.05
C HIS A 50 5.76 5.07 7.16
N GLY A 51 5.46 6.37 7.05
CA GLY A 51 4.60 7.08 8.00
C GLY A 51 3.21 6.46 8.10
N VAL A 52 2.60 6.04 6.98
CA VAL A 52 1.31 5.32 6.98
C VAL A 52 1.40 4.02 7.76
N ILE A 53 2.45 3.21 7.56
CA ILE A 53 2.63 1.94 8.29
C ILE A 53 2.84 2.21 9.79
N GLY A 54 3.65 3.20 10.14
CA GLY A 54 3.85 3.61 11.53
C GLY A 54 2.55 4.03 12.21
N MET A 55 1.74 4.82 11.51
CA MET A 55 0.41 5.24 11.99
C MET A 55 -0.52 4.03 12.21
N ILE A 56 -0.58 3.09 11.28
CA ILE A 56 -1.40 1.87 11.40
C ILE A 56 -1.00 1.05 12.63
N ARG A 57 0.30 0.87 12.86
CA ARG A 57 0.81 0.16 14.04
C ARG A 57 0.47 0.85 15.35
N ALA A 58 0.53 2.18 15.39
CA ALA A 58 0.14 2.96 16.56
C ALA A 58 -1.37 2.83 16.84
N LEU A 59 -2.22 2.93 15.80
CA LEU A 59 -3.66 2.76 15.92
C LEU A 59 -4.04 1.34 16.40
N CYS A 60 -3.36 0.30 15.90
CA CYS A 60 -3.51 -1.06 16.39
C CYS A 60 -3.22 -1.15 17.90
N ALA A 61 -2.10 -0.56 18.36
CA ALA A 61 -1.74 -0.56 19.77
C ALA A 61 -2.76 0.18 20.66
N ASP A 62 -3.27 1.32 20.19
CA ASP A 62 -4.26 2.12 20.89
C ASP A 62 -5.62 1.40 21.04
N HIS A 63 -5.95 0.50 20.11
CA HIS A 63 -7.24 -0.19 20.04
C HIS A 63 -7.17 -1.70 20.32
N ALA A 64 -6.06 -2.21 20.82
CA ALA A 64 -5.78 -3.64 20.97
C ALA A 64 -6.81 -4.47 21.77
N LYS A 65 -7.71 -3.82 22.52
CA LYS A 65 -8.78 -4.49 23.29
C LYS A 65 -10.15 -4.42 22.61
N LEU A 66 -10.21 -3.82 21.44
CA LEU A 66 -11.44 -3.63 20.67
C LEU A 66 -11.50 -4.61 19.49
N PRO A 67 -12.69 -5.02 19.04
CA PRO A 67 -12.84 -5.90 17.89
C PRO A 67 -12.68 -5.15 16.54
N VAL A 68 -11.66 -4.32 16.45
CA VAL A 68 -11.28 -3.58 15.25
C VAL A 68 -9.82 -3.87 14.93
N THR A 69 -9.50 -4.10 13.64
CA THR A 69 -8.12 -4.32 13.19
C THR A 69 -7.65 -3.20 12.28
N PHE A 70 -6.36 -2.90 12.35
CA PHE A 70 -5.67 -1.85 11.59
C PHE A 70 -4.54 -2.48 10.79
N ASN A 71 -4.64 -2.48 9.48
CA ASN A 71 -3.62 -3.07 8.63
C ASN A 71 -3.25 -2.15 7.47
N ALA A 72 -2.07 -2.38 6.90
CA ALA A 72 -1.63 -1.75 5.67
C ALA A 72 -1.42 -2.81 4.58
N ILE A 73 -1.84 -2.50 3.35
CA ILE A 73 -1.49 -3.28 2.17
C ILE A 73 -0.39 -2.54 1.41
N CYS A 74 0.65 -3.26 1.01
CA CYS A 74 1.87 -2.72 0.44
C CYS A 74 2.12 -3.29 -0.97
N PRO A 75 1.41 -2.80 -2.00
CA PRO A 75 1.60 -3.29 -3.34
C PRO A 75 2.98 -2.89 -3.90
N GLY A 76 3.53 -3.75 -4.76
CA GLY A 76 4.63 -3.45 -5.66
C GLY A 76 4.15 -2.70 -6.91
N TYR A 77 4.66 -3.09 -8.07
CA TYR A 77 4.29 -2.47 -9.35
C TYR A 77 3.03 -3.13 -9.91
N VAL A 78 1.91 -2.42 -9.79
CA VAL A 78 0.56 -2.88 -10.16
C VAL A 78 0.17 -2.29 -11.51
N ASP A 79 -0.39 -3.09 -12.40
CA ASP A 79 -0.89 -2.67 -13.72
C ASP A 79 -2.08 -1.72 -13.59
N THR A 80 -1.80 -0.43 -13.67
CA THR A 80 -2.75 0.68 -13.50
C THR A 80 -2.25 1.89 -14.28
N ASP A 81 -3.08 2.90 -14.46
CA ASP A 81 -2.73 4.18 -15.10
C ASP A 81 -1.47 4.86 -14.52
N ILE A 82 -1.08 4.48 -13.29
CA ILE A 82 0.16 4.98 -12.67
C ILE A 82 1.38 4.41 -13.41
N ILE A 83 1.32 3.13 -13.78
CA ILE A 83 2.39 2.48 -14.57
C ILE A 83 2.50 3.15 -15.93
N ASP A 84 1.40 3.42 -16.60
CA ASP A 84 1.43 4.06 -17.93
C ASP A 84 2.06 5.45 -17.88
N ARG A 85 1.71 6.26 -16.88
CA ARG A 85 2.32 7.58 -16.64
C ARG A 85 3.82 7.46 -16.30
N ASN A 86 4.20 6.49 -15.49
CA ASN A 86 5.60 6.25 -15.15
C ASN A 86 6.39 5.78 -16.37
N THR A 87 5.83 4.87 -17.16
CA THR A 87 6.39 4.37 -18.41
C THR A 87 6.67 5.51 -19.39
N GLN A 88 5.70 6.41 -19.59
CA GLN A 88 5.89 7.59 -20.41
C GLN A 88 7.04 8.47 -19.87
N SER A 89 7.06 8.75 -18.58
CA SER A 89 8.10 9.59 -17.95
C SER A 89 9.50 8.96 -18.07
N ILE A 90 9.61 7.64 -17.96
CA ILE A 90 10.88 6.91 -18.14
C ILE A 90 11.32 6.96 -19.60
N SER A 91 10.43 6.68 -20.53
CA SER A 91 10.67 6.75 -21.99
C SER A 91 11.23 8.11 -22.39
N GLU A 92 10.60 9.19 -21.96
CA GLU A 92 11.01 10.56 -22.26
C GLU A 92 12.40 10.90 -21.68
N ARG A 93 12.66 10.53 -20.43
CA ARG A 93 13.94 10.84 -19.74
C ARG A 93 15.12 10.00 -20.22
N ALA A 94 14.88 8.73 -20.53
CA ALA A 94 15.92 7.79 -20.93
C ALA A 94 16.08 7.73 -22.44
N HIS A 95 15.23 8.38 -23.23
CA HIS A 95 15.18 8.33 -24.69
C HIS A 95 15.06 6.89 -25.23
N ILE A 96 14.20 6.08 -24.61
CA ILE A 96 13.89 4.71 -25.00
C ILE A 96 12.42 4.60 -25.39
N SER A 97 12.04 3.49 -26.02
CA SER A 97 10.64 3.24 -26.39
C SER A 97 9.75 3.05 -25.13
N GLN A 98 8.44 3.24 -25.28
CA GLN A 98 7.49 2.95 -24.20
C GLN A 98 7.49 1.47 -23.83
N GLU A 99 7.70 0.59 -24.81
CA GLU A 99 7.80 -0.86 -24.58
C GLU A 99 9.00 -1.22 -23.71
N GLU A 100 10.17 -0.66 -24.01
CA GLU A 100 11.37 -0.84 -23.20
C GLU A 100 11.20 -0.26 -21.79
N ALA A 101 10.60 0.93 -21.66
CA ALA A 101 10.31 1.55 -20.38
C ALA A 101 9.32 0.70 -19.53
N ARG A 102 8.29 0.08 -20.17
CA ARG A 102 7.38 -0.83 -19.51
C ARG A 102 8.07 -2.12 -19.07
N ALA A 103 8.96 -2.68 -19.89
CA ALA A 103 9.74 -3.85 -19.53
C ALA A 103 10.58 -3.60 -18.28
N LEU A 104 11.22 -2.42 -18.17
CA LEU A 104 11.95 -2.04 -16.94
C LEU A 104 11.04 -2.03 -15.69
N MET A 105 9.77 -1.62 -15.82
CA MET A 105 8.83 -1.64 -14.70
C MET A 105 8.40 -3.06 -14.33
N VAL A 106 8.25 -3.94 -15.34
CA VAL A 106 7.94 -5.37 -15.14
C VAL A 106 9.08 -6.07 -14.40
N ASP A 107 10.31 -5.81 -14.79
CA ASP A 107 11.52 -6.43 -14.20
C ASP A 107 11.72 -6.05 -12.72
N LEU A 108 11.10 -4.97 -12.27
CA LEU A 108 11.10 -4.60 -10.86
C LEU A 108 10.26 -5.55 -9.98
N ASN A 109 9.37 -6.35 -10.56
CA ASN A 109 8.67 -7.42 -9.85
C ASN A 109 9.39 -8.76 -10.16
N PRO A 110 10.02 -9.44 -9.18
CA PRO A 110 10.82 -10.65 -9.43
C PRO A 110 10.10 -11.80 -10.14
N HIS A 111 8.79 -11.88 -10.03
CA HIS A 111 7.99 -12.87 -10.77
C HIS A 111 7.80 -12.54 -12.27
N GLY A 112 8.41 -11.44 -12.78
CA GLY A 112 8.47 -11.13 -14.20
C GLY A 112 7.18 -10.62 -14.85
N ARG A 113 6.25 -10.08 -14.06
CA ARG A 113 5.02 -9.42 -14.55
C ARG A 113 4.58 -8.29 -13.63
N LEU A 114 3.69 -7.44 -14.11
CA LEU A 114 2.97 -6.53 -13.23
C LEU A 114 1.96 -7.31 -12.37
N ILE A 115 1.74 -6.81 -11.16
CA ILE A 115 0.68 -7.29 -10.27
C ILE A 115 -0.64 -6.79 -10.81
N THR A 116 -1.69 -7.61 -10.77
CA THR A 116 -3.02 -7.13 -11.18
C THR A 116 -3.73 -6.39 -10.06
N ALA A 117 -4.63 -5.47 -10.41
CA ALA A 117 -5.48 -4.82 -9.41
C ALA A 117 -6.34 -5.84 -8.64
N ASP A 118 -6.77 -6.92 -9.29
CA ASP A 118 -7.56 -7.99 -8.67
C ASP A 118 -6.78 -8.78 -7.62
N GLU A 119 -5.46 -8.97 -7.80
CA GLU A 119 -4.61 -9.59 -6.76
C GLU A 119 -4.57 -8.73 -5.50
N VAL A 120 -4.43 -7.41 -5.66
CA VAL A 120 -4.46 -6.46 -4.55
C VAL A 120 -5.85 -6.42 -3.90
N ALA A 121 -6.90 -6.37 -4.69
CA ALA A 121 -8.28 -6.37 -4.21
C ALA A 121 -8.64 -7.65 -3.45
N SER A 122 -8.21 -8.82 -3.93
CA SER A 122 -8.44 -10.11 -3.27
C SER A 122 -7.78 -10.17 -1.89
N ALA A 123 -6.55 -9.66 -1.77
CA ALA A 123 -5.87 -9.56 -0.48
C ALA A 123 -6.58 -8.55 0.46
N ALA A 124 -7.02 -7.41 -0.06
CA ALA A 124 -7.78 -6.44 0.70
C ALA A 124 -9.11 -7.01 1.21
N LEU A 125 -9.83 -7.76 0.38
CA LEU A 125 -11.06 -8.45 0.76
C LEU A 125 -10.82 -9.48 1.87
N TRP A 126 -9.74 -10.26 1.78
CA TRP A 126 -9.38 -11.19 2.85
C TRP A 126 -9.07 -10.48 4.16
N ILE A 127 -8.26 -9.41 4.14
CA ILE A 127 -7.91 -8.61 5.33
C ILE A 127 -9.17 -8.02 5.98
N CYS A 128 -10.14 -7.59 5.18
CA CYS A 128 -11.39 -7.00 5.65
C CYS A 128 -12.48 -8.02 5.95
N GLY A 129 -12.28 -9.29 5.61
CA GLY A 129 -13.26 -10.36 5.74
C GLY A 129 -13.22 -11.08 7.09
N PRO A 130 -14.10 -12.07 7.27
CA PRO A 130 -14.07 -12.96 8.42
C PRO A 130 -12.82 -13.85 8.40
N GLY A 131 -12.32 -14.22 9.57
CA GLY A 131 -11.14 -15.07 9.71
C GLY A 131 -9.80 -14.31 9.70
N SER A 132 -9.81 -12.99 9.60
CA SER A 132 -8.64 -12.12 9.70
C SER A 132 -8.52 -11.40 11.06
N ASP A 133 -9.29 -11.81 12.07
CA ASP A 133 -9.41 -11.10 13.34
C ASP A 133 -8.09 -10.96 14.11
N SER A 134 -7.17 -11.91 13.95
CA SER A 134 -5.83 -11.87 14.55
C SER A 134 -4.78 -11.26 13.62
N PHE A 135 -5.16 -10.80 12.41
CA PHE A 135 -4.30 -10.09 11.49
C PHE A 135 -4.44 -8.60 11.75
N ASP A 136 -3.60 -8.06 12.64
CA ASP A 136 -3.68 -6.70 13.14
C ASP A 136 -2.30 -6.07 13.25
N GLY A 137 -2.17 -4.78 12.99
CA GLY A 137 -0.92 -4.05 12.98
C GLY A 137 0.05 -4.42 11.85
N GLN A 138 -0.41 -5.16 10.84
CA GLN A 138 0.45 -5.75 9.82
C GLN A 138 0.58 -4.87 8.58
N ALA A 139 1.72 -5.04 7.90
CA ALA A 139 1.97 -4.49 6.58
C ALA A 139 2.11 -5.66 5.59
N MET A 140 1.05 -5.95 4.84
CA MET A 140 1.02 -7.06 3.88
C MET A 140 1.61 -6.63 2.56
N GLU A 141 2.71 -7.24 2.17
CA GLU A 141 3.34 -7.00 0.86
C GLU A 141 2.70 -7.87 -0.21
N ILE A 142 2.38 -7.23 -1.36
CA ILE A 142 1.98 -7.90 -2.59
C ILE A 142 2.96 -7.40 -3.65
N SER A 143 4.11 -8.05 -3.72
CA SER A 143 5.29 -7.52 -4.40
C SER A 143 5.92 -8.48 -5.41
N GLY A 144 5.31 -9.64 -5.66
CA GLY A 144 5.84 -10.62 -6.61
C GLY A 144 7.21 -11.18 -6.21
N GLY A 145 7.51 -11.23 -4.89
CA GLY A 145 8.75 -11.77 -4.37
C GLY A 145 9.89 -10.76 -4.20
N GLN A 146 9.60 -9.46 -4.21
CA GLN A 146 10.63 -8.45 -3.88
C GLN A 146 11.11 -8.65 -2.43
N PRO A 147 12.44 -8.78 -2.22
CA PRO A 147 13.01 -8.99 -0.89
C PRO A 147 12.93 -7.77 0.01
#